data_0ee5a4055bca78b4b92a5ef2d3cafebf
#
_entry.id   0ee5a4055bca78b4b92a5ef2d3cafebf
#
_cell.length_a   1.000
_cell.length_b   1.000
_cell.length_c   1.000
_cell.angle_alpha   90.00
_cell.angle_beta   90.00
_cell.angle_gamma   90.00
#
_symmetry.space_group_name_H-M   'P 1'
#
loop_
_entity.id
_entity.type
_entity.pdbx_description
1 polymer ?
#
loop_
_entity_poly.entity_id
_entity_poly.type
_entity_poly.pdbx_seq_one_letter_code
_entity_poly.pdbx_strand_id
1 'polypeptide(L)'
;VADLGGLSPALTVVVVVYRPRLEEFSACLKSLLAARADGLDLHLSLWHNDLGVQQTPGLADLYEQLQAAGLPLQSQGGRGNLGFGGGINTLMPSLRTPYTLVLNQDAIPEPRSLVLLAQAAAADADDVAAWEMRQVPYEHPKDYDPVTGQTEWCSGAAVLLRTAALQAVGGFEPRIFMYCEDVDLSWRLRCAGWRLRYLPRCAVVHHTYSEPGEVKPLALLGSVYANLCLRTRYAGRRQVLQGLGMALREMLAPQSFAGRRWGIAKGIARFLRNYAYFRATRQAAPGFEPRFAGWDYEVRREGAFHAFRPQAEKQAPAPLVSILVRTHHRPGFLRQALVSIAQQTHRPLEVVVVEDGSSDGEAVCGEFAARLDVRYFRLDPAQGRSRAGNRALAEARGEWLGFLDDDDLLYADHVEVLLQAAGAANVPGAYGLAWCARTRVVAEAQGQVEESFRSVEPDEPFNRLRLWHHNLMPIQAVLFHRSLYEQQGGFAEDMDQLEDWNLWTRFTVNAEFLQVRKLTSLYRVPADFAEAARRQAVLDAAYDEAVRRQERIKFTADPLRVRHLACDFARQNALIHLDRQQLFSMVGEWPWLARLNLWRSVVWRRGR
;
A
#
# COMPACT_ATOMS: atom_id res chain seq x y z
N VAL A 1 -7.89 -8.03 18.99
CA VAL A 1 -7.32 -9.37 18.80
C VAL A 1 -7.88 -10.22 19.91
N ALA A 2 -8.85 -11.10 19.62
CA ALA A 2 -9.23 -12.14 20.56
C ALA A 2 -7.93 -12.89 20.93
N ASP A 3 -7.74 -13.10 22.21
CA ASP A 3 -6.70 -13.94 22.76
C ASP A 3 -6.92 -15.35 22.19
N LEU A 4 -6.29 -15.63 21.04
CA LEU A 4 -6.22 -16.97 20.49
C LEU A 4 -5.24 -17.70 21.39
N GLY A 5 -5.75 -18.29 22.49
CA GLY A 5 -5.03 -19.04 23.50
C GLY A 5 -4.35 -20.31 22.95
N GLY A 6 -3.68 -20.20 21.81
CA GLY A 6 -2.83 -21.19 21.18
C GLY A 6 -1.38 -20.78 21.28
N LEU A 7 -0.50 -21.73 21.61
CA LEU A 7 0.95 -21.60 21.56
C LEU A 7 1.35 -20.99 20.22
N SER A 8 2.03 -19.83 20.23
CA SER A 8 2.61 -19.26 19.02
C SER A 8 3.62 -20.27 18.44
N PRO A 9 3.57 -20.53 17.12
CA PRO A 9 4.48 -21.51 16.52
C PRO A 9 5.93 -21.07 16.66
N ALA A 10 6.82 -22.03 16.84
CA ALA A 10 8.26 -21.78 16.89
C ALA A 10 8.76 -21.18 15.57
N LEU A 11 9.61 -20.18 15.63
CA LEU A 11 10.23 -19.56 14.46
C LEU A 11 11.74 -19.36 14.64
N THR A 12 12.47 -19.42 13.53
CA THR A 12 13.88 -19.03 13.46
C THR A 12 14.00 -17.69 12.77
N VAL A 13 14.58 -16.70 13.45
CA VAL A 13 14.96 -15.43 12.84
C VAL A 13 16.33 -15.59 12.20
N VAL A 14 16.44 -15.23 10.93
CA VAL A 14 17.68 -15.25 10.15
C VAL A 14 18.09 -13.83 9.83
N VAL A 15 19.29 -13.44 10.25
CA VAL A 15 19.85 -12.11 9.99
C VAL A 15 21.21 -12.24 9.32
N VAL A 16 21.39 -11.55 8.20
CA VAL A 16 22.69 -11.40 7.54
C VAL A 16 23.36 -10.15 8.06
N VAL A 17 24.50 -10.30 8.73
CA VAL A 17 25.25 -9.22 9.36
C VAL A 17 26.39 -8.78 8.47
N TYR A 18 26.44 -7.50 8.14
CA TYR A 18 27.52 -6.89 7.38
C TYR A 18 27.77 -5.47 7.86
N ARG A 19 28.92 -5.22 8.50
CA ARG A 19 29.31 -3.92 9.05
C ARG A 19 28.16 -3.23 9.80
N PRO A 20 27.60 -3.85 10.83
CA PRO A 20 26.42 -3.35 11.51
C PRO A 20 26.74 -2.03 12.25
N ARG A 21 25.77 -1.13 12.28
CA ARG A 21 25.74 -0.04 13.25
C ARG A 21 25.30 -0.64 14.58
N LEU A 22 26.19 -0.65 15.57
CA LEU A 22 25.97 -1.41 16.80
C LEU A 22 24.69 -0.98 17.54
N GLU A 23 24.36 0.29 17.53
CA GLU A 23 23.17 0.84 18.17
C GLU A 23 21.87 0.29 17.54
N GLU A 24 21.72 0.43 16.21
CA GLU A 24 20.55 -0.03 15.46
C GLU A 24 20.43 -1.57 15.56
N PHE A 25 21.54 -2.26 15.39
CA PHE A 25 21.56 -3.73 15.48
C PHE A 25 21.24 -4.22 16.89
N SER A 26 21.75 -3.56 17.94
CA SER A 26 21.40 -3.84 19.33
C SER A 26 19.90 -3.65 19.58
N ALA A 27 19.32 -2.56 19.05
CA ALA A 27 17.87 -2.32 19.16
C ALA A 27 17.06 -3.42 18.46
N CYS A 28 17.48 -3.85 17.26
CA CYS A 28 16.88 -4.96 16.54
C CYS A 28 16.90 -6.25 17.41
N LEU A 29 18.05 -6.64 17.91
CA LEU A 29 18.20 -7.87 18.72
C LEU A 29 17.44 -7.81 20.07
N LYS A 30 17.40 -6.64 20.71
CA LYS A 30 16.60 -6.42 21.93
C LYS A 30 15.10 -6.53 21.67
N SER A 31 14.61 -6.10 20.50
CA SER A 31 13.21 -6.29 20.13
C SER A 31 12.83 -7.78 19.96
N LEU A 32 13.76 -8.61 19.51
CA LEU A 32 13.58 -10.08 19.45
C LEU A 32 13.50 -10.70 20.86
N LEU A 33 14.35 -10.22 21.76
CA LEU A 33 14.31 -10.65 23.17
C LEU A 33 12.97 -10.25 23.83
N ALA A 34 12.46 -9.03 23.55
CA ALA A 34 11.15 -8.59 24.03
C ALA A 34 10.02 -9.46 23.49
N ALA A 35 10.02 -9.80 22.18
CA ALA A 35 9.02 -10.68 21.60
C ALA A 35 9.03 -12.09 22.23
N ARG A 36 10.22 -12.58 22.62
CA ARG A 36 10.35 -13.84 23.36
C ARG A 36 9.75 -13.73 24.77
N ALA A 37 9.96 -12.62 25.45
CA ALA A 37 9.34 -12.33 26.73
C ALA A 37 7.80 -12.27 26.66
N ASP A 38 7.26 -11.86 25.50
CA ASP A 38 5.82 -11.88 25.17
C ASP A 38 5.31 -13.30 24.80
N GLY A 39 6.12 -14.34 24.97
CA GLY A 39 5.74 -15.74 24.80
C GLY A 39 6.00 -16.33 23.41
N LEU A 40 6.73 -15.65 22.53
CA LEU A 40 7.08 -16.18 21.21
C LEU A 40 8.27 -17.15 21.32
N ASP A 41 8.13 -18.40 20.87
CA ASP A 41 9.25 -19.34 20.76
C ASP A 41 10.12 -18.99 19.56
N LEU A 42 11.24 -18.30 19.85
CA LEU A 42 12.11 -17.68 18.86
C LEU A 42 13.56 -18.12 19.05
N HIS A 43 14.19 -18.53 17.94
CA HIS A 43 15.61 -18.84 17.81
C HIS A 43 16.26 -17.84 16.85
N LEU A 44 17.47 -17.37 17.14
CA LEU A 44 18.22 -16.44 16.30
C LEU A 44 19.40 -17.13 15.62
N SER A 45 19.47 -17.04 14.28
CA SER A 45 20.58 -17.53 13.47
C SER A 45 21.20 -16.38 12.68
N LEU A 46 22.48 -16.12 12.90
CA LEU A 46 23.23 -15.03 12.31
C LEU A 46 24.24 -15.55 11.29
N TRP A 47 24.31 -14.88 10.14
CA TRP A 47 25.38 -15.08 9.16
C TRP A 47 26.20 -13.81 8.99
N HIS A 48 27.52 -13.88 9.27
CA HIS A 48 28.45 -12.77 9.08
C HIS A 48 29.06 -12.78 7.68
N ASN A 49 28.72 -11.74 6.90
CA ASN A 49 29.25 -11.49 5.56
C ASN A 49 30.60 -10.72 5.57
N ASP A 50 31.16 -10.49 6.73
CA ASP A 50 32.49 -9.93 6.95
C ASP A 50 33.41 -10.96 7.63
N LEU A 51 34.59 -10.56 8.09
CA LEU A 51 35.57 -11.46 8.70
C LEU A 51 35.17 -11.93 10.12
N GLY A 52 33.94 -11.68 10.56
CA GLY A 52 33.35 -12.23 11.79
C GLY A 52 33.26 -11.26 12.96
N VAL A 53 32.71 -11.78 14.06
CA VAL A 53 32.38 -11.05 15.30
C VAL A 53 33.57 -10.26 15.87
N GLN A 54 34.79 -10.76 15.65
CA GLN A 54 36.01 -10.18 16.24
C GLN A 54 36.41 -8.78 15.68
N GLN A 55 35.82 -8.36 14.57
CA GLN A 55 36.16 -7.09 13.93
C GLN A 55 35.22 -5.93 14.26
N THR A 56 34.06 -6.20 14.86
CA THR A 56 33.14 -5.16 15.32
C THR A 56 33.22 -5.05 16.84
N PRO A 57 33.84 -3.98 17.39
CA PRO A 57 33.95 -3.82 18.84
C PRO A 57 32.58 -3.86 19.52
N GLY A 58 32.48 -4.59 20.66
CA GLY A 58 31.26 -4.73 21.44
C GLY A 58 30.21 -5.72 20.90
N LEU A 59 30.44 -6.34 19.75
CA LEU A 59 29.46 -7.28 19.16
C LEU A 59 29.45 -8.61 19.90
N ALA A 60 30.62 -9.12 20.33
CA ALA A 60 30.73 -10.34 21.13
C ALA A 60 30.02 -10.17 22.47
N ASP A 61 30.28 -9.05 23.16
CA ASP A 61 29.66 -8.72 24.45
C ASP A 61 28.14 -8.63 24.33
N LEU A 62 27.64 -8.05 23.24
CA LEU A 62 26.20 -7.97 22.95
C LEU A 62 25.59 -9.39 22.83
N TYR A 63 26.26 -10.29 22.11
CA TYR A 63 25.75 -11.67 21.95
C TYR A 63 25.74 -12.44 23.27
N GLU A 64 26.79 -12.32 24.07
CA GLU A 64 26.86 -12.93 25.42
C GLU A 64 25.73 -12.39 26.33
N GLN A 65 25.51 -11.08 26.33
CA GLN A 65 24.43 -10.46 27.10
C GLN A 65 23.04 -10.97 26.69
N LEU A 66 22.78 -11.10 25.37
CA LEU A 66 21.50 -11.57 24.86
C LEU A 66 21.28 -13.07 25.15
N GLN A 67 22.33 -13.88 25.05
CA GLN A 67 22.28 -15.31 25.43
C GLN A 67 22.03 -15.47 26.92
N ALA A 68 22.72 -14.70 27.76
CA ALA A 68 22.51 -14.69 29.22
C ALA A 68 21.08 -14.23 29.58
N ALA A 69 20.48 -13.33 28.77
CA ALA A 69 19.09 -12.91 28.90
C ALA A 69 18.06 -13.90 28.34
N GLY A 70 18.51 -15.05 27.84
CA GLY A 70 17.64 -16.16 27.41
C GLY A 70 17.29 -16.16 25.92
N LEU A 71 17.98 -15.42 25.05
CA LEU A 71 17.80 -15.49 23.59
C LEU A 71 18.67 -16.62 23.01
N PRO A 72 18.09 -17.71 22.47
CA PRO A 72 18.86 -18.75 21.79
C PRO A 72 19.47 -18.18 20.49
N LEU A 73 20.79 -18.03 20.47
CA LEU A 73 21.53 -17.39 19.40
C LEU A 73 22.63 -18.31 18.87
N GLN A 74 22.67 -18.46 17.54
CA GLN A 74 23.76 -19.11 16.80
C GLN A 74 24.37 -18.12 15.81
N SER A 75 25.70 -18.09 15.72
CA SER A 75 26.43 -17.18 14.85
C SER A 75 27.42 -17.95 13.99
N GLN A 76 27.41 -17.73 12.68
CA GLN A 76 28.28 -18.36 11.70
C GLN A 76 28.84 -17.29 10.73
N GLY A 77 29.99 -17.60 10.09
CA GLY A 77 30.61 -16.67 9.14
C GLY A 77 31.91 -17.23 8.54
N GLY A 78 32.76 -16.37 8.01
CA GLY A 78 34.11 -16.73 7.57
C GLY A 78 34.25 -17.12 6.10
N ARG A 79 33.18 -17.02 5.28
CA ARG A 79 33.23 -17.27 3.83
C ARG A 79 33.28 -16.01 2.96
N GLY A 80 33.54 -14.85 3.59
CA GLY A 80 33.47 -13.55 2.92
C GLY A 80 32.03 -13.11 2.65
N ASN A 81 31.88 -12.02 1.86
CA ASN A 81 30.58 -11.43 1.55
C ASN A 81 29.87 -12.20 0.42
N LEU A 82 28.87 -12.99 0.78
CA LEU A 82 28.05 -13.80 -0.12
C LEU A 82 26.81 -13.03 -0.66
N GLY A 83 26.63 -11.76 -0.28
CA GLY A 83 25.41 -11.02 -0.50
C GLY A 83 24.30 -11.39 0.50
N PHE A 84 23.12 -10.80 0.32
CA PHE A 84 22.01 -11.01 1.25
C PHE A 84 21.46 -12.43 1.15
N GLY A 85 20.93 -12.81 -0.02
CA GLY A 85 20.35 -14.14 -0.22
C GLY A 85 21.35 -15.28 -0.06
N GLY A 86 22.61 -15.05 -0.46
CA GLY A 86 23.70 -16.03 -0.28
C GLY A 86 23.98 -16.33 1.21
N GLY A 87 23.99 -15.30 2.04
CA GLY A 87 24.13 -15.45 3.50
C GLY A 87 23.00 -16.29 4.10
N ILE A 88 21.75 -16.02 3.73
CA ILE A 88 20.58 -16.78 4.20
C ILE A 88 20.67 -18.24 3.76
N ASN A 89 21.04 -18.49 2.50
CA ASN A 89 21.15 -19.85 1.98
C ASN A 89 22.14 -20.72 2.75
N THR A 90 23.20 -20.12 3.35
CA THR A 90 24.14 -20.89 4.18
C THR A 90 23.53 -21.39 5.49
N LEU A 91 22.51 -20.69 6.00
CA LEU A 91 21.80 -21.06 7.22
C LEU A 91 20.64 -22.04 6.97
N MET A 92 20.13 -22.13 5.74
CA MET A 92 18.98 -22.97 5.40
C MET A 92 19.11 -24.43 5.87
N PRO A 93 20.27 -25.12 5.73
CA PRO A 93 20.39 -26.52 6.18
C PRO A 93 20.18 -26.71 7.68
N SER A 94 20.29 -25.66 8.51
CA SER A 94 20.09 -25.70 9.95
C SER A 94 18.66 -25.35 10.40
N LEU A 95 17.81 -24.83 9.50
CA LEU A 95 16.45 -24.42 9.84
C LEU A 95 15.56 -25.65 10.13
N ARG A 96 14.95 -25.68 11.32
CA ARG A 96 14.08 -26.79 11.79
C ARG A 96 12.70 -26.33 12.24
N THR A 97 12.51 -25.03 12.49
CA THR A 97 11.22 -24.46 12.91
C THR A 97 10.24 -24.39 11.73
N PRO A 98 8.93 -24.43 11.97
CA PRO A 98 7.92 -24.31 10.92
C PRO A 98 8.04 -23.02 10.09
N TYR A 99 8.48 -21.95 10.74
CA TYR A 99 8.61 -20.63 10.12
C TYR A 99 10.03 -20.07 10.24
N THR A 100 10.44 -19.34 9.22
CA THR A 100 11.72 -18.62 9.14
C THR A 100 11.44 -17.14 8.90
N LEU A 101 11.79 -16.26 9.84
CA LEU A 101 11.74 -14.82 9.67
C LEU A 101 13.07 -14.34 9.09
N VAL A 102 13.07 -13.88 7.87
CA VAL A 102 14.17 -13.12 7.28
C VAL A 102 14.04 -11.68 7.74
N LEU A 103 15.07 -11.14 8.38
CA LEU A 103 15.07 -9.82 8.97
C LEU A 103 16.39 -9.10 8.66
N ASN A 104 16.32 -7.84 8.23
CA ASN A 104 17.51 -7.01 8.08
C ASN A 104 18.09 -6.66 9.46
N GLN A 105 19.41 -6.50 9.52
CA GLN A 105 20.13 -6.16 10.75
C GLN A 105 19.73 -4.80 11.37
N ASP A 106 19.15 -3.91 10.56
CA ASP A 106 18.69 -2.56 10.89
C ASP A 106 17.16 -2.40 10.85
N ALA A 107 16.44 -3.51 10.76
CA ALA A 107 14.98 -3.55 10.86
C ALA A 107 14.56 -3.91 12.28
N ILE A 108 13.94 -2.98 12.98
CA ILE A 108 13.54 -3.12 14.39
C ILE A 108 12.04 -3.40 14.46
N PRO A 109 11.59 -4.63 14.78
CA PRO A 109 10.18 -4.93 14.98
C PRO A 109 9.53 -4.01 16.03
N GLU A 110 8.37 -3.45 15.70
CA GLU A 110 7.58 -2.71 16.68
C GLU A 110 7.00 -3.65 17.75
N PRO A 111 6.68 -3.14 18.96
CA PRO A 111 6.14 -3.95 20.04
C PRO A 111 4.98 -4.85 19.59
N ARG A 112 4.98 -6.12 19.99
CA ARG A 112 4.01 -7.16 19.64
C ARG A 112 3.89 -7.52 18.15
N SER A 113 4.56 -6.82 17.24
CA SER A 113 4.45 -7.09 15.79
C SER A 113 4.85 -8.52 15.43
N LEU A 114 5.87 -9.09 16.06
CA LEU A 114 6.30 -10.48 15.80
C LEU A 114 5.31 -11.52 16.33
N VAL A 115 4.71 -11.27 17.48
CA VAL A 115 3.65 -12.14 18.01
C VAL A 115 2.43 -12.15 17.11
N LEU A 116 1.98 -10.95 16.66
CA LEU A 116 0.88 -10.82 15.72
C LEU A 116 1.19 -11.48 14.36
N LEU A 117 2.43 -11.36 13.89
CA LEU A 117 2.90 -11.98 12.64
C LEU A 117 2.83 -13.51 12.72
N ALA A 118 3.34 -14.09 13.81
CA ALA A 118 3.33 -15.53 14.03
C ALA A 118 1.91 -16.09 14.18
N GLN A 119 1.04 -15.37 14.91
CA GLN A 119 -0.38 -15.73 15.06
C GLN A 119 -1.12 -15.66 13.72
N ALA A 120 -0.89 -14.61 12.92
CA ALA A 120 -1.49 -14.46 11.60
C ALA A 120 -1.06 -15.60 10.66
N ALA A 121 0.22 -15.95 10.66
CA ALA A 121 0.75 -17.05 9.84
C ALA A 121 0.20 -18.43 10.27
N ALA A 122 0.02 -18.65 11.57
CA ALA A 122 -0.54 -19.90 12.09
C ALA A 122 -2.04 -20.05 11.78
N ALA A 123 -2.76 -18.93 11.69
CA ALA A 123 -4.20 -18.92 11.39
C ALA A 123 -4.51 -18.85 9.89
N ASP A 124 -3.51 -18.63 9.03
CA ASP A 124 -3.71 -18.51 7.58
C ASP A 124 -3.78 -19.90 6.92
N ALA A 125 -4.26 -19.92 5.68
CA ALA A 125 -4.40 -21.13 4.91
C ALA A 125 -3.02 -21.79 4.59
N ASP A 126 -3.02 -23.11 4.43
CA ASP A 126 -1.81 -23.90 4.23
C ASP A 126 -1.06 -23.60 2.93
N ASP A 127 -1.72 -22.99 1.97
CA ASP A 127 -1.14 -22.58 0.68
C ASP A 127 -0.49 -21.17 0.71
N VAL A 128 -0.41 -20.51 1.87
CA VAL A 128 0.32 -19.25 2.06
C VAL A 128 1.74 -19.55 2.56
N ALA A 129 2.74 -19.01 1.84
CA ALA A 129 4.15 -19.28 2.15
C ALA A 129 4.92 -18.08 2.71
N ALA A 130 4.43 -16.87 2.56
CA ALA A 130 5.14 -15.66 2.99
C ALA A 130 4.21 -14.60 3.55
N TRP A 131 4.66 -13.92 4.61
CA TRP A 131 3.97 -12.81 5.27
C TRP A 131 4.97 -11.68 5.50
N GLU A 132 4.80 -10.59 4.75
CA GLU A 132 5.65 -9.42 4.84
C GLU A 132 5.14 -8.44 5.88
N MET A 133 6.04 -7.85 6.66
CA MET A 133 5.78 -6.77 7.60
C MET A 133 5.87 -5.40 6.92
N ARG A 134 5.08 -4.44 7.42
CA ARG A 134 5.14 -3.05 6.99
C ARG A 134 6.42 -2.38 7.47
N GLN A 135 7.10 -1.66 6.58
CA GLN A 135 8.26 -0.85 6.93
C GLN A 135 7.83 0.58 7.29
N VAL A 136 8.36 1.13 8.36
CA VAL A 136 8.20 2.53 8.78
C VAL A 136 9.59 3.14 8.96
N PRO A 137 9.81 4.42 8.68
CA PRO A 137 8.85 5.44 8.28
C PRO A 137 8.35 5.34 6.83
N TYR A 138 9.08 4.69 5.93
CA TYR A 138 8.77 4.66 4.50
C TYR A 138 8.32 3.27 4.06
N GLU A 139 7.04 3.15 3.77
CA GLU A 139 6.45 1.93 3.23
C GLU A 139 6.84 1.73 1.75
N HIS A 140 7.11 0.49 1.37
CA HIS A 140 7.31 0.17 -0.05
C HIS A 140 6.02 0.42 -0.85
N PRO A 141 6.10 1.02 -2.06
CA PRO A 141 4.91 1.43 -2.83
C PRO A 141 4.25 0.26 -3.57
N LYS A 142 4.16 -0.90 -2.95
CA LYS A 142 3.49 -2.06 -3.56
C LYS A 142 1.98 -1.99 -3.42
N ASP A 143 1.29 -2.59 -4.39
CA ASP A 143 -0.12 -2.86 -4.28
C ASP A 143 -0.37 -4.20 -3.57
N TYR A 144 -1.50 -4.30 -2.90
CA TYR A 144 -1.98 -5.53 -2.27
C TYR A 144 -3.51 -5.50 -2.21
N ASP A 145 -4.11 -6.65 -2.11
CA ASP A 145 -5.56 -6.76 -1.95
C ASP A 145 -5.97 -6.35 -0.52
N PRO A 146 -6.78 -5.30 -0.33
CA PRO A 146 -7.14 -4.80 1.00
C PRO A 146 -7.95 -5.79 1.87
N VAL A 147 -8.57 -6.80 1.25
CA VAL A 147 -9.35 -7.82 1.95
C VAL A 147 -8.49 -9.00 2.37
N THR A 148 -7.73 -9.55 1.42
CA THR A 148 -6.95 -10.77 1.65
C THR A 148 -5.52 -10.50 2.08
N GLY A 149 -4.99 -9.29 1.86
CA GLY A 149 -3.57 -8.98 2.02
C GLY A 149 -2.68 -9.59 0.93
N GLN A 150 -3.24 -10.23 -0.09
CA GLN A 150 -2.45 -10.87 -1.13
C GLN A 150 -1.61 -9.84 -1.90
N THR A 151 -0.33 -10.16 -2.11
CA THR A 151 0.63 -9.30 -2.84
C THR A 151 1.41 -10.10 -3.87
N GLU A 152 2.00 -9.41 -4.84
CA GLU A 152 2.77 -10.04 -5.92
C GLU A 152 4.17 -10.49 -5.48
N TRP A 153 4.76 -9.80 -4.51
CA TRP A 153 6.06 -10.13 -3.97
C TRP A 153 6.23 -9.55 -2.56
N CYS A 154 7.18 -10.10 -1.79
CA CYS A 154 7.51 -9.68 -0.43
C CYS A 154 8.94 -9.14 -0.37
N SER A 155 9.14 -8.02 0.34
CA SER A 155 10.46 -7.46 0.60
C SER A 155 11.25 -8.32 1.60
N GLY A 156 12.52 -8.57 1.31
CA GLY A 156 13.42 -9.28 2.20
C GLY A 156 13.82 -8.53 3.47
N ALA A 157 13.37 -7.27 3.64
CA ALA A 157 13.71 -6.50 4.85
C ALA A 157 13.11 -7.10 6.13
N ALA A 158 11.86 -7.58 6.07
CA ALA A 158 11.19 -8.26 7.17
C ALA A 158 10.05 -9.15 6.62
N VAL A 159 10.33 -10.43 6.39
CA VAL A 159 9.36 -11.39 5.85
C VAL A 159 9.44 -12.73 6.59
N LEU A 160 8.29 -13.17 7.08
CA LEU A 160 8.12 -14.50 7.62
C LEU A 160 7.84 -15.48 6.48
N LEU A 161 8.56 -16.58 6.41
CA LEU A 161 8.44 -17.60 5.38
C LEU A 161 8.05 -18.93 6.02
N ARG A 162 7.19 -19.69 5.38
CA ARG A 162 7.02 -21.11 5.70
C ARG A 162 8.32 -21.83 5.34
N THR A 163 9.03 -22.39 6.33
CA THR A 163 10.37 -22.97 6.14
C THR A 163 10.38 -24.04 5.06
N ALA A 164 9.38 -24.91 5.03
CA ALA A 164 9.27 -25.97 4.02
C ALA A 164 9.14 -25.39 2.59
N ALA A 165 8.39 -24.30 2.42
CA ALA A 165 8.24 -23.64 1.11
C ALA A 165 9.56 -22.98 0.67
N LEU A 166 10.27 -22.30 1.57
CA LEU A 166 11.60 -21.74 1.30
C LEU A 166 12.59 -22.81 0.85
N GLN A 167 12.63 -23.95 1.55
CA GLN A 167 13.50 -25.09 1.23
C GLN A 167 13.11 -25.74 -0.10
N ALA A 168 11.80 -25.91 -0.36
CA ALA A 168 11.30 -26.53 -1.59
C ALA A 168 11.69 -25.77 -2.86
N VAL A 169 11.72 -24.42 -2.79
CA VAL A 169 12.16 -23.60 -3.94
C VAL A 169 13.68 -23.37 -3.99
N GLY A 170 14.44 -23.99 -3.07
CA GLY A 170 15.91 -23.93 -3.04
C GLY A 170 16.50 -22.61 -2.52
N GLY A 171 15.74 -21.84 -1.70
CA GLY A 171 16.22 -20.59 -1.11
C GLY A 171 16.34 -19.44 -2.10
N PHE A 172 17.23 -18.50 -1.87
CA PHE A 172 17.49 -17.34 -2.70
C PHE A 172 18.35 -17.67 -3.93
N GLU A 173 18.18 -16.91 -5.04
CA GLU A 173 19.01 -17.07 -6.24
C GLU A 173 20.46 -16.60 -6.00
N PRO A 174 21.46 -17.48 -6.02
CA PRO A 174 22.83 -17.12 -5.64
C PRO A 174 23.52 -16.19 -6.67
N ARG A 175 22.99 -16.06 -7.87
CA ARG A 175 23.54 -15.17 -8.90
C ARG A 175 23.04 -13.73 -8.78
N ILE A 176 22.01 -13.48 -7.96
CA ILE A 176 21.57 -12.15 -7.56
C ILE A 176 22.19 -11.85 -6.20
N PHE A 177 23.16 -10.93 -6.18
CA PHE A 177 23.95 -10.66 -4.98
C PHE A 177 23.17 -9.84 -3.94
N MET A 178 22.46 -8.82 -4.40
CA MET A 178 21.66 -7.89 -3.57
C MET A 178 20.72 -7.09 -4.46
N TYR A 179 19.53 -6.82 -3.94
CA TYR A 179 18.35 -6.22 -4.58
C TYR A 179 17.68 -7.12 -5.62
N CYS A 180 16.37 -7.28 -5.46
CA CYS A 180 15.47 -8.11 -6.26
C CYS A 180 15.65 -9.64 -6.12
N GLU A 181 16.51 -10.12 -5.24
CA GLU A 181 16.58 -11.54 -4.85
C GLU A 181 15.33 -11.97 -4.10
N ASP A 182 14.70 -11.05 -3.38
CA ASP A 182 13.42 -11.19 -2.70
C ASP A 182 12.25 -11.28 -3.68
N VAL A 183 12.26 -10.49 -4.74
CA VAL A 183 11.30 -10.59 -5.85
C VAL A 183 11.43 -11.94 -6.56
N ASP A 184 12.66 -12.39 -6.86
CA ASP A 184 12.88 -13.70 -7.48
C ASP A 184 12.38 -14.84 -6.59
N LEU A 185 12.68 -14.80 -5.28
CA LEU A 185 12.17 -15.79 -4.33
C LEU A 185 10.64 -15.80 -4.32
N SER A 186 10.03 -14.64 -4.21
CA SER A 186 8.59 -14.46 -4.20
C SER A 186 7.93 -15.05 -5.43
N TRP A 187 8.49 -14.79 -6.62
CA TRP A 187 7.94 -15.30 -7.87
C TRP A 187 8.18 -16.79 -8.06
N ARG A 188 9.28 -17.37 -7.54
CA ARG A 188 9.46 -18.83 -7.49
C ARG A 188 8.44 -19.49 -6.57
N LEU A 189 8.15 -18.91 -5.41
CA LEU A 189 7.08 -19.37 -4.53
C LEU A 189 5.72 -19.35 -5.24
N ARG A 190 5.39 -18.25 -5.92
CA ARG A 190 4.14 -18.15 -6.69
C ARG A 190 4.07 -19.16 -7.85
N CYS A 191 5.18 -19.36 -8.57
CA CYS A 191 5.25 -20.40 -9.61
C CYS A 191 5.08 -21.81 -9.06
N ALA A 192 5.41 -22.04 -7.79
CA ALA A 192 5.18 -23.29 -7.09
C ALA A 192 3.76 -23.41 -6.47
N GLY A 193 2.87 -22.43 -6.75
CA GLY A 193 1.48 -22.43 -6.30
C GLY A 193 1.22 -21.76 -4.96
N TRP A 194 2.24 -21.19 -4.32
CA TRP A 194 2.08 -20.51 -3.04
C TRP A 194 1.51 -19.10 -3.18
N ARG A 195 0.72 -18.66 -2.19
CA ARG A 195 0.27 -17.28 -2.02
C ARG A 195 1.18 -16.52 -1.07
N LEU A 196 1.23 -15.20 -1.25
CA LEU A 196 2.02 -14.27 -0.43
C LEU A 196 1.09 -13.22 0.19
N ARG A 197 1.39 -12.78 1.42
CA ARG A 197 0.61 -11.81 2.17
C ARG A 197 1.45 -10.59 2.56
N TYR A 198 0.82 -9.45 2.56
CA TYR A 198 1.30 -8.25 3.22
C TYR A 198 0.46 -8.00 4.48
N LEU A 199 1.12 -7.82 5.62
CA LEU A 199 0.47 -7.62 6.92
C LEU A 199 0.78 -6.24 7.49
N PRO A 200 0.05 -5.19 7.09
CA PRO A 200 0.37 -3.80 7.43
C PRO A 200 0.24 -3.46 8.92
N ARG A 201 -0.44 -4.29 9.71
CA ARG A 201 -0.53 -4.15 11.18
C ARG A 201 0.70 -4.70 11.91
N CYS A 202 1.54 -5.45 11.24
CA CYS A 202 2.82 -5.92 11.75
C CYS A 202 3.91 -5.03 11.14
N ALA A 203 4.56 -4.19 11.95
CA ALA A 203 5.50 -3.19 11.45
C ALA A 203 6.92 -3.38 11.98
N VAL A 204 7.88 -2.93 11.18
CA VAL A 204 9.29 -2.78 11.53
C VAL A 204 9.74 -1.35 11.27
N VAL A 205 10.51 -0.78 12.18
CA VAL A 205 11.23 0.47 11.93
C VAL A 205 12.48 0.15 11.11
N HIS A 206 12.54 0.68 9.89
CA HIS A 206 13.64 0.43 8.96
C HIS A 206 13.96 1.69 8.17
N HIS A 207 15.03 2.37 8.55
CA HIS A 207 15.45 3.65 7.95
C HIS A 207 16.15 3.45 6.59
N THR A 208 15.40 2.92 5.61
CA THR A 208 15.94 2.63 4.27
C THR A 208 16.36 3.88 3.52
N TYR A 209 15.66 5.00 3.68
CA TYR A 209 15.94 6.25 2.98
C TYR A 209 16.07 7.39 3.99
N SER A 210 17.06 8.28 3.73
CA SER A 210 17.25 9.51 4.51
C SER A 210 16.31 10.62 4.02
N GLU A 211 16.08 10.68 2.70
CA GLU A 211 15.24 11.68 2.04
C GLU A 211 14.43 11.07 0.88
N PRO A 212 13.24 11.63 0.57
CA PRO A 212 12.48 11.23 -0.60
C PRO A 212 13.28 11.41 -1.89
N GLY A 213 13.35 10.36 -2.71
CA GLY A 213 14.10 10.40 -3.98
C GLY A 213 15.60 10.15 -3.88
N GLU A 214 16.11 9.79 -2.70
CA GLU A 214 17.51 9.37 -2.53
C GLU A 214 17.86 8.19 -3.47
N VAL A 215 18.91 8.35 -4.27
CA VAL A 215 19.41 7.30 -5.17
C VAL A 215 20.63 6.62 -4.54
N LYS A 216 20.42 5.41 -4.03
CA LYS A 216 21.51 4.57 -3.52
C LYS A 216 22.23 3.88 -4.68
N PRO A 217 23.55 4.10 -4.87
CA PRO A 217 24.30 3.53 -5.99
C PRO A 217 24.17 2.00 -6.10
N LEU A 218 24.29 1.30 -4.97
CA LEU A 218 24.20 -0.17 -4.93
C LEU A 218 22.80 -0.66 -5.30
N ALA A 219 21.75 0.04 -4.86
CA ALA A 219 20.37 -0.29 -5.18
C ALA A 219 20.09 -0.14 -6.68
N LEU A 220 20.49 1.00 -7.29
CA LEU A 220 20.30 1.21 -8.72
C LEU A 220 21.04 0.15 -9.55
N LEU A 221 22.32 -0.08 -9.27
CA LEU A 221 23.14 -0.99 -10.04
C LEU A 221 22.73 -2.46 -9.88
N GLY A 222 22.35 -2.85 -8.67
CA GLY A 222 21.81 -4.18 -8.37
C GLY A 222 20.46 -4.41 -9.07
N SER A 223 19.55 -3.44 -8.98
CA SER A 223 18.24 -3.51 -9.61
C SER A 223 18.32 -3.57 -11.14
N VAL A 224 19.21 -2.80 -11.79
CA VAL A 224 19.40 -2.87 -13.24
C VAL A 224 19.81 -4.28 -13.68
N TYR A 225 20.79 -4.88 -13.00
CA TYR A 225 21.24 -6.24 -13.31
C TYR A 225 20.12 -7.26 -13.06
N ALA A 226 19.52 -7.22 -11.87
CA ALA A 226 18.53 -8.22 -11.46
C ALA A 226 17.24 -8.12 -12.29
N ASN A 227 16.76 -6.91 -12.62
CA ASN A 227 15.58 -6.72 -13.47
C ASN A 227 15.76 -7.38 -14.85
N LEU A 228 16.95 -7.28 -15.48
CA LEU A 228 17.23 -7.98 -16.72
C LEU A 228 17.20 -9.52 -16.56
N CYS A 229 17.72 -10.02 -15.43
CA CYS A 229 17.67 -11.44 -15.09
C CYS A 229 16.22 -11.94 -14.90
N LEU A 230 15.42 -11.19 -14.15
CA LEU A 230 14.01 -11.51 -13.90
C LEU A 230 13.18 -11.48 -15.19
N ARG A 231 13.36 -10.45 -16.05
CA ARG A 231 12.72 -10.41 -17.37
C ARG A 231 13.08 -11.62 -18.23
N THR A 232 14.29 -12.12 -18.10
CA THR A 232 14.73 -13.32 -18.84
C THR A 232 14.10 -14.60 -18.28
N ARG A 233 13.99 -14.72 -16.96
CA ARG A 233 13.43 -15.91 -16.29
C ARG A 233 11.91 -16.00 -16.43
N TYR A 234 11.19 -14.87 -16.30
CA TYR A 234 9.74 -14.86 -16.14
C TYR A 234 8.97 -14.26 -17.32
N ALA A 235 9.63 -13.58 -18.25
CA ALA A 235 8.97 -12.91 -19.36
C ALA A 235 9.55 -13.29 -20.72
N GLY A 236 9.03 -12.68 -21.78
CA GLY A 236 9.45 -12.94 -23.16
C GLY A 236 10.62 -12.05 -23.61
N ARG A 237 11.16 -12.38 -24.81
CA ARG A 237 12.26 -11.61 -25.43
C ARG A 237 11.96 -10.10 -25.55
N ARG A 238 10.70 -9.75 -25.82
CA ARG A 238 10.26 -8.35 -25.93
C ARG A 238 10.52 -7.58 -24.64
N GLN A 239 10.23 -8.19 -23.49
CA GLN A 239 10.47 -7.59 -22.18
C GLN A 239 11.96 -7.45 -21.86
N VAL A 240 12.79 -8.42 -22.28
CA VAL A 240 14.25 -8.32 -22.13
C VAL A 240 14.81 -7.15 -22.95
N LEU A 241 14.37 -6.99 -24.21
CA LEU A 241 14.78 -5.88 -25.07
C LEU A 241 14.34 -4.53 -24.47
N GLN A 242 13.13 -4.46 -23.93
CA GLN A 242 12.66 -3.27 -23.21
C GLN A 242 13.56 -2.95 -22.00
N GLY A 243 13.91 -3.94 -21.18
CA GLY A 243 14.82 -3.77 -20.06
C GLY A 243 16.21 -3.27 -20.48
N LEU A 244 16.76 -3.82 -21.57
CA LEU A 244 18.02 -3.34 -22.14
C LEU A 244 17.92 -1.89 -22.63
N GLY A 245 16.83 -1.51 -23.29
CA GLY A 245 16.57 -0.14 -23.72
C GLY A 245 16.50 0.83 -22.52
N MET A 246 15.85 0.40 -21.43
CA MET A 246 15.81 1.16 -20.18
C MET A 246 17.22 1.31 -19.56
N ALA A 247 18.01 0.25 -19.51
CA ALA A 247 19.38 0.30 -18.99
C ALA A 247 20.28 1.24 -19.82
N LEU A 248 20.13 1.24 -21.15
CA LEU A 248 20.82 2.18 -22.04
C LEU A 248 20.38 3.62 -21.79
N ARG A 249 19.07 3.86 -21.60
CA ARG A 249 18.55 5.19 -21.23
C ARG A 249 19.15 5.68 -19.91
N GLU A 250 19.25 4.79 -18.91
CA GLU A 250 19.90 5.11 -17.63
C GLU A 250 21.39 5.44 -17.80
N MET A 251 22.10 4.80 -18.74
CA MET A 251 23.50 5.16 -19.05
C MET A 251 23.62 6.54 -19.68
N LEU A 252 22.66 6.97 -20.48
CA LEU A 252 22.67 8.26 -21.16
C LEU A 252 22.18 9.41 -20.27
N ALA A 253 21.39 9.11 -19.23
CA ALA A 253 20.88 10.10 -18.31
C ALA A 253 22.00 10.83 -17.54
N PRO A 254 21.73 12.04 -17.00
CA PRO A 254 22.69 12.76 -16.14
C PRO A 254 23.15 11.89 -14.98
N GLN A 255 24.44 11.97 -14.62
CA GLN A 255 25.00 11.15 -13.55
C GLN A 255 24.52 11.65 -12.18
N SER A 256 23.82 10.81 -11.43
CA SER A 256 23.44 11.07 -10.03
C SER A 256 24.58 10.75 -9.04
N PHE A 257 25.57 9.94 -9.46
CA PHE A 257 26.77 9.61 -8.68
C PHE A 257 27.93 9.19 -9.60
N ALA A 258 29.17 9.30 -9.08
CA ALA A 258 30.38 8.94 -9.82
C ALA A 258 30.41 7.45 -10.19
N GLY A 259 30.78 7.14 -11.42
CA GLY A 259 30.89 5.76 -11.90
C GLY A 259 29.59 5.07 -12.29
N ARG A 260 28.43 5.76 -12.25
CA ARG A 260 27.11 5.18 -12.60
C ARG A 260 27.11 4.50 -13.97
N ARG A 261 27.58 5.17 -15.01
CA ARG A 261 27.62 4.62 -16.38
C ARG A 261 28.42 3.33 -16.46
N TRP A 262 29.60 3.33 -15.82
CA TRP A 262 30.47 2.16 -15.77
C TRP A 262 29.85 1.01 -14.98
N GLY A 263 29.20 1.32 -13.86
CA GLY A 263 28.46 0.34 -13.07
C GLY A 263 27.33 -0.33 -13.86
N ILE A 264 26.55 0.44 -14.61
CA ILE A 264 25.48 -0.08 -15.48
C ILE A 264 26.08 -0.96 -16.59
N ALA A 265 27.17 -0.52 -17.25
CA ALA A 265 27.84 -1.33 -18.27
C ALA A 265 28.34 -2.67 -17.72
N LYS A 266 28.93 -2.67 -16.52
CA LYS A 266 29.31 -3.91 -15.80
C LYS A 266 28.10 -4.78 -15.50
N GLY A 267 26.98 -4.19 -15.08
CA GLY A 267 25.70 -4.88 -14.84
C GLY A 267 25.19 -5.59 -16.10
N ILE A 268 25.18 -4.89 -17.23
CA ILE A 268 24.79 -5.48 -18.54
C ILE A 268 25.74 -6.61 -18.93
N ALA A 269 27.07 -6.42 -18.80
CA ALA A 269 28.04 -7.47 -19.11
C ALA A 269 27.88 -8.71 -18.22
N ARG A 270 27.58 -8.50 -16.91
CA ARG A 270 27.27 -9.59 -15.98
C ARG A 270 25.98 -10.31 -16.37
N PHE A 271 24.95 -9.56 -16.78
CA PHE A 271 23.70 -10.12 -17.29
C PHE A 271 23.93 -11.01 -18.53
N LEU A 272 24.69 -10.52 -19.51
CA LEU A 272 24.98 -11.29 -20.72
C LEU A 272 25.69 -12.61 -20.41
N ARG A 273 26.64 -12.62 -19.46
CA ARG A 273 27.29 -13.85 -18.98
C ARG A 273 26.31 -14.84 -18.33
N ASN A 274 25.29 -14.34 -17.66
CA ASN A 274 24.29 -15.16 -16.96
C ASN A 274 23.01 -15.41 -17.79
N TYR A 275 22.90 -14.82 -18.99
CA TYR A 275 21.68 -14.88 -19.80
C TYR A 275 21.23 -16.33 -20.08
N ALA A 276 22.16 -17.20 -20.49
CA ALA A 276 21.86 -18.60 -20.78
C ALA A 276 21.29 -19.35 -19.57
N TYR A 277 21.81 -19.08 -18.38
CA TYR A 277 21.33 -19.66 -17.13
C TYR A 277 19.89 -19.20 -16.81
N PHE A 278 19.62 -17.89 -16.80
CA PHE A 278 18.29 -17.37 -16.50
C PHE A 278 17.26 -17.78 -17.56
N ARG A 279 17.70 -17.94 -18.80
CA ARG A 279 16.86 -18.50 -19.87
C ARG A 279 16.57 -19.99 -19.66
N ALA A 280 17.54 -20.78 -19.25
CA ALA A 280 17.38 -22.21 -18.99
C ALA A 280 16.53 -22.50 -17.75
N THR A 281 16.56 -21.58 -16.76
CA THR A 281 15.77 -21.67 -15.53
C THR A 281 14.45 -20.89 -15.60
N ARG A 282 13.90 -20.71 -16.80
CA ARG A 282 12.59 -20.06 -16.98
C ARG A 282 11.50 -20.79 -16.23
N GLN A 283 10.65 -20.00 -15.60
CA GLN A 283 9.49 -20.48 -14.87
C GLN A 283 8.23 -19.79 -15.40
N ALA A 284 7.15 -20.53 -15.41
CA ALA A 284 5.81 -20.05 -15.68
C ALA A 284 4.84 -20.92 -14.89
N ALA A 285 3.76 -20.33 -14.42
CA ALA A 285 2.70 -21.06 -13.75
C ALA A 285 1.32 -20.59 -14.25
N PRO A 286 0.33 -21.48 -14.34
CA PRO A 286 -1.03 -21.08 -14.61
C PRO A 286 -1.51 -20.07 -13.53
N GLY A 287 -2.12 -18.98 -13.98
CA GLY A 287 -2.68 -17.96 -13.09
C GLY A 287 -1.67 -16.99 -12.45
N PHE A 288 -0.37 -17.10 -12.81
CA PHE A 288 0.63 -16.13 -12.40
C PHE A 288 1.43 -15.60 -13.58
N GLU A 289 1.20 -14.36 -13.95
CA GLU A 289 1.95 -13.64 -14.97
C GLU A 289 2.63 -12.41 -14.33
N PRO A 290 3.97 -12.44 -14.19
CA PRO A 290 4.72 -11.33 -13.61
C PRO A 290 4.56 -10.06 -14.42
N ARG A 291 4.30 -8.94 -13.74
CA ARG A 291 4.13 -7.62 -14.36
C ARG A 291 5.37 -6.77 -14.14
N PHE A 292 5.88 -6.16 -15.23
CA PHE A 292 6.99 -5.23 -15.19
C PHE A 292 6.49 -3.82 -15.54
N ALA A 293 6.46 -2.93 -14.58
CA ALA A 293 6.11 -1.51 -14.75
C ALA A 293 7.39 -0.65 -14.66
N GLY A 294 8.10 -0.48 -15.77
CA GLY A 294 9.42 0.15 -15.75
C GLY A 294 10.44 -0.71 -14.99
N TRP A 295 11.04 -0.17 -13.94
CA TRP A 295 11.94 -0.90 -13.03
C TRP A 295 11.21 -1.62 -11.91
N ASP A 296 9.91 -1.34 -11.70
CA ASP A 296 9.08 -1.97 -10.69
C ASP A 296 8.52 -3.33 -11.17
N TYR A 297 8.06 -4.15 -10.23
CA TYR A 297 7.66 -5.54 -10.43
C TYR A 297 6.15 -5.76 -10.30
N GLU A 298 5.40 -4.67 -10.25
CA GLU A 298 3.94 -4.67 -10.16
C GLU A 298 3.37 -3.27 -10.44
N VAL A 299 2.05 -3.14 -10.36
CA VAL A 299 1.39 -1.83 -10.34
C VAL A 299 1.76 -1.13 -9.02
N ARG A 300 2.31 0.08 -9.11
CA ARG A 300 2.64 0.88 -7.93
C ARG A 300 1.40 1.49 -7.34
N ARG A 301 1.29 1.38 -6.03
CA ARG A 301 0.40 2.21 -5.23
C ARG A 301 1.09 3.56 -4.98
N GLU A 302 0.53 4.67 -5.44
CA GLU A 302 1.13 5.99 -5.27
C GLU A 302 1.38 6.33 -3.80
N GLY A 303 2.46 7.05 -3.50
CA GLY A 303 2.78 7.56 -2.16
C GLY A 303 3.86 6.80 -1.40
N ALA A 304 4.87 6.24 -2.11
CA ALA A 304 6.00 5.51 -1.52
C ALA A 304 6.73 6.23 -0.39
N PHE A 305 6.83 7.56 -0.49
CA PHE A 305 7.59 8.38 0.45
C PHE A 305 6.71 9.14 1.45
N HIS A 306 5.50 8.66 1.70
CA HIS A 306 4.72 9.17 2.81
C HIS A 306 5.33 8.64 4.11
N ALA A 307 5.86 9.54 4.93
CA ALA A 307 6.52 9.17 6.18
C ALA A 307 5.50 8.84 7.27
N PHE A 308 5.57 7.62 7.80
CA PHE A 308 4.83 7.22 8.99
C PHE A 308 5.66 7.45 10.26
N ARG A 309 4.98 7.74 11.37
CA ARG A 309 5.65 7.79 12.67
C ARG A 309 5.71 6.39 13.27
N PRO A 310 6.88 5.95 13.78
CA PRO A 310 6.96 4.77 14.61
C PRO A 310 6.01 4.85 15.81
N GLN A 311 5.53 3.70 16.30
CA GLN A 311 4.58 3.67 17.41
C GLN A 311 5.10 4.40 18.67
N ALA A 312 6.40 4.32 18.93
CA ALA A 312 7.04 5.02 20.05
C ALA A 312 6.99 6.55 19.93
N GLU A 313 6.83 7.10 18.73
CA GLU A 313 6.79 8.54 18.45
C GLU A 313 5.35 9.07 18.31
N LYS A 314 4.34 8.20 18.35
CA LYS A 314 2.94 8.61 18.24
C LYS A 314 2.50 9.27 19.55
N GLN A 315 1.89 10.44 19.43
CA GLN A 315 1.29 11.12 20.56
C GLN A 315 0.05 10.34 21.05
N ALA A 316 -0.07 10.15 22.34
CA ALA A 316 -1.25 9.56 22.98
C ALA A 316 -2.01 10.65 23.79
N PRO A 317 -3.35 10.59 23.84
CA PRO A 317 -4.21 9.64 23.17
C PRO A 317 -4.49 10.02 21.70
N ALA A 318 -4.58 9.02 20.82
CA ALA A 318 -5.04 9.23 19.46
C ALA A 318 -6.57 9.47 19.45
N PRO A 319 -7.11 10.31 18.54
CA PRO A 319 -8.54 10.58 18.46
C PRO A 319 -9.32 9.34 18.01
N LEU A 320 -10.54 9.19 18.52
CA LEU A 320 -11.49 8.18 18.02
C LEU A 320 -11.94 8.56 16.61
N VAL A 321 -11.88 7.61 15.70
CA VAL A 321 -12.38 7.74 14.33
C VAL A 321 -13.59 6.84 14.15
N SER A 322 -14.67 7.36 13.55
CA SER A 322 -15.84 6.59 13.16
C SER A 322 -15.85 6.38 11.65
N ILE A 323 -15.88 5.12 11.21
CA ILE A 323 -16.15 4.77 9.81
C ILE A 323 -17.63 4.46 9.66
N LEU A 324 -18.31 5.19 8.79
CA LEU A 324 -19.73 5.18 8.56
C LEU A 324 -20.03 4.34 7.32
N VAL A 325 -20.67 3.19 7.51
CA VAL A 325 -20.95 2.23 6.43
C VAL A 325 -22.43 2.23 6.10
N ARG A 326 -22.76 2.47 4.82
CA ARG A 326 -24.11 2.33 4.28
C ARG A 326 -24.19 1.01 3.54
N THR A 327 -25.26 0.23 3.75
CA THR A 327 -25.46 -1.06 3.05
C THR A 327 -26.92 -1.30 2.72
N HIS A 328 -27.17 -2.08 1.67
CA HIS A 328 -28.51 -2.49 1.26
C HIS A 328 -28.46 -3.83 0.53
N HIS A 329 -28.95 -4.93 1.16
CA HIS A 329 -29.01 -6.30 0.60
C HIS A 329 -27.68 -6.88 0.05
N ARG A 330 -26.52 -6.49 0.62
CA ARG A 330 -25.19 -6.86 0.10
C ARG A 330 -24.25 -7.44 1.17
N PRO A 331 -24.63 -8.52 1.87
CA PRO A 331 -23.85 -9.05 3.00
C PRO A 331 -22.41 -9.45 2.61
N GLY A 332 -22.19 -9.94 1.39
CA GLY A 332 -20.85 -10.32 0.90
C GLY A 332 -19.92 -9.12 0.71
N PHE A 333 -20.42 -8.03 0.16
CA PHE A 333 -19.67 -6.78 0.01
C PHE A 333 -19.42 -6.12 1.36
N LEU A 334 -20.45 -6.01 2.21
CA LEU A 334 -20.32 -5.51 3.58
C LEU A 334 -19.21 -6.25 4.35
N ARG A 335 -19.13 -7.59 4.21
CA ARG A 335 -18.05 -8.37 4.84
C ARG A 335 -16.67 -7.93 4.35
N GLN A 336 -16.47 -7.66 3.05
CA GLN A 336 -15.21 -7.17 2.51
C GLN A 336 -14.88 -5.78 3.03
N ALA A 337 -15.83 -4.85 3.05
CA ALA A 337 -15.67 -3.52 3.63
C ALA A 337 -15.22 -3.61 5.09
N LEU A 338 -15.90 -4.41 5.92
CA LEU A 338 -15.55 -4.62 7.33
C LEU A 338 -14.17 -5.27 7.52
N VAL A 339 -13.76 -6.21 6.65
CA VAL A 339 -12.39 -6.76 6.65
C VAL A 339 -11.38 -5.63 6.40
N SER A 340 -11.60 -4.78 5.39
CA SER A 340 -10.70 -3.67 5.07
C SER A 340 -10.59 -2.66 6.22
N ILE A 341 -11.69 -2.40 6.93
CA ILE A 341 -11.71 -1.56 8.15
C ILE A 341 -10.96 -2.25 9.30
N ALA A 342 -11.13 -3.56 9.48
CA ALA A 342 -10.42 -4.31 10.53
C ALA A 342 -8.89 -4.30 10.36
N GLN A 343 -8.42 -4.14 9.12
CA GLN A 343 -7.00 -4.02 8.78
C GLN A 343 -6.40 -2.64 9.07
N GLN A 344 -7.20 -1.60 9.35
CA GLN A 344 -6.69 -0.25 9.60
C GLN A 344 -5.62 -0.25 10.68
N THR A 345 -4.57 0.53 10.46
CA THR A 345 -3.42 0.68 11.36
C THR A 345 -3.69 1.67 12.49
N HIS A 346 -4.64 2.58 12.29
CA HIS A 346 -5.08 3.53 13.32
C HIS A 346 -6.00 2.85 14.35
N ARG A 347 -5.82 3.21 15.63
CA ARG A 347 -6.73 2.92 16.75
C ARG A 347 -6.71 4.11 17.72
N PRO A 348 -7.81 4.44 18.41
CA PRO A 348 -9.12 3.76 18.45
C PRO A 348 -9.99 4.04 17.21
N LEU A 349 -10.84 3.06 16.86
CA LEU A 349 -11.71 3.11 15.70
C LEU A 349 -13.02 2.40 15.98
N GLU A 350 -14.17 3.02 15.67
CA GLU A 350 -15.49 2.40 15.66
C GLU A 350 -16.06 2.33 14.24
N VAL A 351 -17.01 1.45 14.05
CA VAL A 351 -17.76 1.30 12.79
C VAL A 351 -19.24 1.45 13.07
N VAL A 352 -19.91 2.36 12.36
CA VAL A 352 -21.35 2.53 12.42
C VAL A 352 -21.93 2.03 11.10
N VAL A 353 -22.60 0.88 11.14
CA VAL A 353 -23.25 0.29 9.96
C VAL A 353 -24.73 0.63 9.99
N VAL A 354 -25.22 1.21 8.90
CA VAL A 354 -26.65 1.46 8.70
C VAL A 354 -27.13 0.71 7.48
N GLU A 355 -28.02 -0.25 7.70
CA GLU A 355 -28.64 -1.04 6.65
C GLU A 355 -30.01 -0.48 6.29
N ASP A 356 -30.24 -0.24 5.00
CA ASP A 356 -31.44 0.40 4.48
C ASP A 356 -32.44 -0.65 3.95
N GLY A 357 -33.47 -0.97 4.74
CA GLY A 357 -34.59 -1.79 4.32
C GLY A 357 -34.42 -3.31 4.43
N SER A 358 -33.22 -3.81 4.83
CA SER A 358 -33.00 -5.26 5.05
C SER A 358 -32.38 -5.52 6.42
N SER A 359 -32.04 -6.79 6.71
CA SER A 359 -31.35 -7.21 7.94
C SER A 359 -30.21 -8.22 7.68
N ASP A 360 -29.81 -8.35 6.43
CA ASP A 360 -28.81 -9.35 6.02
C ASP A 360 -27.41 -9.03 6.56
N GLY A 361 -27.16 -7.75 6.88
CA GLY A 361 -25.90 -7.25 7.41
C GLY A 361 -25.69 -7.48 8.91
N GLU A 362 -26.75 -7.73 9.69
CA GLU A 362 -26.66 -7.88 11.15
C GLU A 362 -25.76 -9.05 11.54
N ALA A 363 -25.96 -10.21 10.92
CA ALA A 363 -25.14 -11.39 11.14
C ALA A 363 -23.67 -11.15 10.75
N VAL A 364 -23.44 -10.45 9.64
CA VAL A 364 -22.10 -10.07 9.19
C VAL A 364 -21.42 -9.15 10.20
N CYS A 365 -22.12 -8.16 10.74
CA CYS A 365 -21.58 -7.28 11.79
C CYS A 365 -21.16 -8.09 13.04
N GLY A 366 -21.96 -9.09 13.41
CA GLY A 366 -21.67 -10.01 14.53
C GLY A 366 -20.33 -10.75 14.39
N GLU A 367 -19.95 -11.14 13.17
CA GLU A 367 -18.65 -11.79 12.90
C GLU A 367 -17.44 -10.93 13.30
N PHE A 368 -17.61 -9.62 13.36
CA PHE A 368 -16.53 -8.66 13.65
C PHE A 368 -16.52 -8.14 15.09
N ALA A 369 -17.48 -8.47 15.91
CA ALA A 369 -17.62 -7.94 17.28
C ALA A 369 -16.38 -8.13 18.17
N ALA A 370 -15.59 -9.20 17.96
CA ALA A 370 -14.34 -9.44 18.67
C ALA A 370 -13.14 -8.62 18.15
N ARG A 371 -13.26 -7.99 16.96
CA ARG A 371 -12.17 -7.34 16.23
C ARG A 371 -12.36 -5.83 16.06
N LEU A 372 -13.63 -5.38 16.02
CA LEU A 372 -14.04 -4.01 15.77
C LEU A 372 -15.16 -3.64 16.77
N ASP A 373 -15.20 -2.38 17.18
CA ASP A 373 -16.37 -1.78 17.84
C ASP A 373 -17.40 -1.47 16.75
N VAL A 374 -18.24 -2.47 16.42
CA VAL A 374 -19.27 -2.36 15.37
C VAL A 374 -20.61 -2.07 16.02
N ARG A 375 -21.27 -1.02 15.57
CA ARG A 375 -22.64 -0.66 15.94
C ARG A 375 -23.52 -0.74 14.71
N TYR A 376 -24.54 -1.61 14.76
CA TYR A 376 -25.46 -1.87 13.67
C TYR A 376 -26.80 -1.19 13.90
N PHE A 377 -27.33 -0.55 12.88
CA PHE A 377 -28.66 0.06 12.86
C PHE A 377 -29.38 -0.31 11.57
N ARG A 378 -30.71 -0.41 11.65
CA ARG A 378 -31.57 -0.71 10.51
C ARG A 378 -32.56 0.42 10.29
N LEU A 379 -32.81 0.76 9.04
CA LEU A 379 -33.96 1.56 8.60
C LEU A 379 -35.01 0.63 8.01
N ASP A 380 -36.24 0.71 8.51
CA ASP A 380 -37.37 -0.10 8.04
C ASP A 380 -38.63 0.76 8.02
N PRO A 381 -39.26 1.00 6.85
CA PRO A 381 -38.82 0.58 5.52
C PRO A 381 -37.54 1.31 5.02
N ALA A 382 -37.04 0.88 3.83
CA ALA A 382 -35.93 1.57 3.15
C ALA A 382 -36.24 3.05 2.94
N GLN A 383 -35.24 3.92 3.23
CA GLN A 383 -35.38 5.38 3.23
C GLN A 383 -34.38 6.08 2.32
N GLY A 384 -33.49 5.33 1.69
CA GLY A 384 -32.47 5.83 0.77
C GLY A 384 -31.12 6.12 1.44
N ARG A 385 -30.08 6.17 0.59
CA ARG A 385 -28.67 6.27 1.02
C ARG A 385 -28.37 7.55 1.83
N SER A 386 -29.02 8.67 1.53
CA SER A 386 -28.82 9.92 2.25
C SER A 386 -29.31 9.85 3.69
N ARG A 387 -30.48 9.24 3.93
CA ARG A 387 -31.02 9.03 5.27
C ARG A 387 -30.21 7.99 6.05
N ALA A 388 -29.75 6.92 5.39
CA ALA A 388 -28.85 5.96 5.99
C ALA A 388 -27.54 6.62 6.44
N GLY A 389 -26.96 7.49 5.59
CA GLY A 389 -25.78 8.28 5.93
C GLY A 389 -26.02 9.25 7.10
N ASN A 390 -27.17 9.93 7.14
CA ASN A 390 -27.54 10.82 8.23
C ASN A 390 -27.73 10.07 9.56
N ARG A 391 -28.32 8.89 9.50
CA ARG A 391 -28.41 8.02 10.69
C ARG A 391 -27.04 7.62 11.19
N ALA A 392 -26.11 7.26 10.29
CA ALA A 392 -24.74 6.90 10.67
C ALA A 392 -24.01 8.09 11.28
N LEU A 393 -24.16 9.31 10.73
CA LEU A 393 -23.58 10.56 11.28
C LEU A 393 -24.11 10.84 12.71
N ALA A 394 -25.41 10.68 12.92
CA ALA A 394 -26.04 10.92 14.22
C ALA A 394 -25.58 9.94 15.31
N GLU A 395 -25.30 8.70 14.92
CA GLU A 395 -24.87 7.65 15.83
C GLU A 395 -23.35 7.63 16.07
N ALA A 396 -22.56 8.26 15.22
CA ALA A 396 -21.11 8.30 15.36
C ALA A 396 -20.66 8.99 16.66
N ARG A 397 -19.59 8.49 17.29
CA ARG A 397 -19.01 9.02 18.53
C ARG A 397 -17.61 9.62 18.28
N GLY A 398 -16.98 9.29 17.15
CA GLY A 398 -15.63 9.71 16.81
C GLY A 398 -15.48 11.22 16.65
N GLU A 399 -14.31 11.74 16.93
CA GLU A 399 -13.90 13.11 16.65
C GLU A 399 -13.70 13.34 15.15
N TRP A 400 -13.23 12.31 14.47
CA TRP A 400 -13.06 12.26 13.02
C TRP A 400 -14.00 11.23 12.39
N LEU A 401 -14.52 11.55 11.21
CA LEU A 401 -15.53 10.76 10.52
C LEU A 401 -15.08 10.47 9.08
N GLY A 402 -15.35 9.28 8.60
CA GLY A 402 -15.17 8.88 7.20
C GLY A 402 -16.29 7.96 6.75
N PHE A 403 -16.69 8.04 5.48
CA PHE A 403 -17.67 7.13 4.90
C PHE A 403 -16.99 5.97 4.17
N LEU A 404 -17.67 4.84 4.11
CA LEU A 404 -17.32 3.73 3.25
C LEU A 404 -18.61 3.04 2.81
N ASP A 405 -18.92 3.04 1.52
CA ASP A 405 -20.02 2.24 0.99
C ASP A 405 -19.66 0.75 1.00
N ASP A 406 -20.64 -0.13 1.08
CA ASP A 406 -20.43 -1.57 1.28
C ASP A 406 -19.62 -2.24 0.17
N ASP A 407 -19.62 -1.69 -1.05
CA ASP A 407 -18.88 -2.19 -2.21
C ASP A 407 -17.50 -1.55 -2.41
N ASP A 408 -17.09 -0.67 -1.52
CA ASP A 408 -15.79 0.01 -1.54
C ASP A 408 -14.81 -0.56 -0.50
N LEU A 409 -13.52 -0.22 -0.64
CA LEU A 409 -12.47 -0.76 0.23
C LEU A 409 -11.48 0.34 0.66
N LEU A 410 -10.97 0.21 1.88
CA LEU A 410 -9.88 1.02 2.41
C LEU A 410 -8.58 0.20 2.46
N TYR A 411 -7.47 0.81 2.03
CA TYR A 411 -6.14 0.29 2.39
C TYR A 411 -5.87 0.50 3.87
N ALA A 412 -5.07 -0.35 4.45
CA ALA A 412 -4.90 -0.40 5.91
C ALA A 412 -4.36 0.90 6.54
N ASP A 413 -3.70 1.73 5.78
CA ASP A 413 -3.10 2.99 6.18
C ASP A 413 -4.00 4.23 5.95
N HIS A 414 -5.22 4.05 5.43
CA HIS A 414 -6.11 5.15 5.04
C HIS A 414 -6.34 6.15 6.17
N VAL A 415 -6.85 5.69 7.32
CA VAL A 415 -7.16 6.57 8.45
C VAL A 415 -5.89 7.22 9.01
N GLU A 416 -4.82 6.45 9.19
CA GLU A 416 -3.53 6.94 9.72
C GLU A 416 -2.95 8.06 8.86
N VAL A 417 -2.93 7.86 7.53
CA VAL A 417 -2.39 8.82 6.55
C VAL A 417 -3.16 10.13 6.55
N LEU A 418 -4.49 10.04 6.47
CA LEU A 418 -5.32 11.25 6.37
C LEU A 418 -5.35 12.02 7.68
N LEU A 419 -5.43 11.33 8.81
CA LEU A 419 -5.41 11.95 10.14
C LEU A 419 -4.09 12.67 10.42
N GLN A 420 -2.96 12.01 10.10
CA GLN A 420 -1.63 12.61 10.26
C GLN A 420 -1.47 13.85 9.38
N ALA A 421 -1.90 13.78 8.13
CA ALA A 421 -1.80 14.89 7.18
C ALA A 421 -2.69 16.07 7.58
N ALA A 422 -3.95 15.81 7.95
CA ALA A 422 -4.88 16.84 8.41
C ALA A 422 -4.38 17.54 9.67
N GLY A 423 -3.87 16.78 10.65
CA GLY A 423 -3.28 17.32 11.88
C GLY A 423 -2.04 18.16 11.62
N ALA A 424 -1.13 17.72 10.75
CA ALA A 424 0.08 18.45 10.38
C ALA A 424 -0.22 19.79 9.67
N ALA A 425 -1.26 19.80 8.83
CA ALA A 425 -1.69 20.99 8.09
C ALA A 425 -2.70 21.85 8.87
N ASN A 426 -3.16 21.38 10.05
CA ASN A 426 -4.21 22.02 10.85
C ASN A 426 -5.47 22.34 10.00
N VAL A 427 -5.96 21.34 9.25
CA VAL A 427 -7.18 21.45 8.44
C VAL A 427 -8.24 20.45 8.93
N PRO A 428 -9.55 20.78 8.82
CA PRO A 428 -10.60 19.91 9.32
C PRO A 428 -10.99 18.78 8.34
N GLY A 429 -10.26 18.57 7.27
CA GLY A 429 -10.50 17.49 6.34
C GLY A 429 -9.31 17.20 5.42
N ALA A 430 -9.15 15.93 5.08
CA ALA A 430 -8.17 15.46 4.11
C ALA A 430 -8.75 14.34 3.25
N TYR A 431 -8.22 14.18 2.05
CA TYR A 431 -8.60 13.08 1.16
C TYR A 431 -7.38 12.49 0.46
N GLY A 432 -7.43 11.17 0.26
CA GLY A 432 -6.41 10.42 -0.44
C GLY A 432 -6.74 10.20 -1.91
N LEU A 433 -5.79 9.63 -2.66
CA LEU A 433 -6.07 9.08 -3.97
C LEU A 433 -6.87 7.77 -3.82
N ALA A 434 -7.68 7.48 -4.84
CA ALA A 434 -8.48 6.26 -4.90
C ALA A 434 -8.25 5.50 -6.21
N TRP A 435 -8.25 4.16 -6.15
CA TRP A 435 -8.44 3.35 -7.33
C TRP A 435 -9.90 3.40 -7.77
N CYS A 436 -10.14 3.75 -9.02
CA CYS A 436 -11.37 3.48 -9.74
C CYS A 436 -11.25 2.10 -10.40
N ALA A 437 -11.85 1.08 -9.81
CA ALA A 437 -11.78 -0.31 -10.28
C ALA A 437 -13.01 -0.66 -11.12
N ARG A 438 -12.82 -0.98 -12.41
CA ARG A 438 -13.87 -1.47 -13.29
C ARG A 438 -14.11 -2.94 -13.03
N THR A 439 -15.26 -3.27 -12.46
CA THR A 439 -15.59 -4.61 -11.99
C THR A 439 -16.88 -5.15 -12.58
N ARG A 440 -16.95 -6.48 -12.71
CA ARG A 440 -18.16 -7.22 -12.99
C ARG A 440 -18.46 -8.09 -11.78
N VAL A 441 -19.66 -8.00 -11.25
CA VAL A 441 -20.12 -8.86 -10.15
C VAL A 441 -20.29 -10.29 -10.69
N VAL A 442 -19.64 -11.25 -10.05
CA VAL A 442 -19.71 -12.68 -10.39
C VAL A 442 -20.63 -13.42 -9.43
N ALA A 443 -20.54 -13.12 -8.13
CA ALA A 443 -21.38 -13.69 -7.11
C ALA A 443 -21.65 -12.64 -6.01
N GLU A 444 -22.81 -12.01 -6.05
CA GLU A 444 -23.18 -10.89 -5.17
C GLU A 444 -23.23 -11.29 -3.69
N ALA A 445 -23.83 -12.44 -3.38
CA ALA A 445 -23.95 -12.92 -2.00
C ALA A 445 -22.58 -13.14 -1.32
N GLN A 446 -21.54 -13.43 -2.09
CA GLN A 446 -20.16 -13.59 -1.62
C GLN A 446 -19.31 -12.33 -1.82
N GLY A 447 -19.84 -11.29 -2.48
CA GLY A 447 -19.10 -10.09 -2.86
C GLY A 447 -18.02 -10.34 -3.91
N GLN A 448 -18.12 -11.41 -4.71
CA GLN A 448 -17.11 -11.76 -5.70
C GLN A 448 -17.24 -10.91 -6.96
N VAL A 449 -16.12 -10.33 -7.36
CA VAL A 449 -16.02 -9.51 -8.57
C VAL A 449 -14.83 -9.94 -9.43
N GLU A 450 -14.97 -9.75 -10.73
CA GLU A 450 -13.85 -9.76 -11.67
C GLU A 450 -13.46 -8.33 -12.01
N GLU A 451 -12.21 -7.96 -11.77
CA GLU A 451 -11.68 -6.66 -12.13
C GLU A 451 -11.04 -6.72 -13.52
N SER A 452 -11.48 -5.84 -14.40
CA SER A 452 -10.93 -5.74 -15.77
C SER A 452 -9.85 -4.66 -15.90
N PHE A 453 -9.96 -3.57 -15.15
CA PHE A 453 -9.05 -2.44 -15.21
C PHE A 453 -9.20 -1.57 -13.97
N ARG A 454 -8.10 -0.89 -13.56
CA ARG A 454 -8.13 0.17 -12.56
C ARG A 454 -7.31 1.38 -12.98
N SER A 455 -7.74 2.56 -12.55
CA SER A 455 -7.05 3.85 -12.74
C SER A 455 -7.13 4.67 -11.46
N VAL A 456 -6.21 5.60 -11.29
CA VAL A 456 -6.30 6.60 -10.21
C VAL A 456 -7.19 7.73 -10.70
N GLU A 457 -8.35 7.90 -10.06
CA GLU A 457 -9.33 8.93 -10.41
C GLU A 457 -10.15 9.33 -9.16
N PRO A 458 -10.40 10.64 -8.94
CA PRO A 458 -9.69 11.78 -9.51
C PRO A 458 -8.31 11.98 -8.86
N ASP A 459 -7.36 12.55 -9.59
CA ASP A 459 -6.07 13.01 -9.06
C ASP A 459 -5.97 14.52 -9.27
N GLU A 460 -6.73 15.25 -8.49
CA GLU A 460 -6.78 16.70 -8.55
C GLU A 460 -6.55 17.30 -7.16
N PRO A 461 -5.65 18.29 -7.03
CA PRO A 461 -5.47 19.00 -5.77
C PRO A 461 -6.75 19.78 -5.41
N PHE A 462 -6.97 19.93 -4.10
CA PHE A 462 -8.14 20.66 -3.62
C PHE A 462 -8.19 22.06 -4.21
N ASN A 463 -9.31 22.37 -4.85
CA ASN A 463 -9.64 23.69 -5.32
C ASN A 463 -11.16 23.89 -5.20
N ARG A 464 -11.58 24.88 -4.42
CA ARG A 464 -12.98 25.14 -4.12
C ARG A 464 -13.79 25.45 -5.37
N LEU A 465 -13.24 26.22 -6.33
CA LEU A 465 -13.94 26.56 -7.57
C LEU A 465 -14.15 25.33 -8.45
N ARG A 466 -13.17 24.42 -8.49
CA ARG A 466 -13.32 23.14 -9.20
C ARG A 466 -14.33 22.24 -8.50
N LEU A 467 -14.28 22.16 -7.18
CA LEU A 467 -15.25 21.36 -6.42
C LEU A 467 -16.69 21.84 -6.63
N TRP A 468 -16.90 23.14 -6.83
CA TRP A 468 -18.23 23.65 -7.19
C TRP A 468 -18.65 23.28 -8.61
N HIS A 469 -17.74 22.90 -9.47
CA HIS A 469 -18.02 22.45 -10.84
C HIS A 469 -18.19 20.93 -10.93
N HIS A 470 -17.35 20.14 -10.24
CA HIS A 470 -17.43 18.67 -10.23
C HIS A 470 -16.86 18.08 -8.94
N ASN A 471 -17.24 16.85 -8.63
CA ASN A 471 -16.75 16.17 -7.44
C ASN A 471 -15.28 15.77 -7.59
N LEU A 472 -14.43 16.28 -6.69
CA LEU A 472 -12.99 15.96 -6.63
C LEU A 472 -12.68 14.82 -5.67
N MET A 473 -13.62 14.45 -4.81
CA MET A 473 -13.39 13.62 -3.62
C MET A 473 -14.43 12.51 -3.55
N PRO A 474 -14.09 11.30 -4.01
CA PRO A 474 -14.96 10.14 -3.80
C PRO A 474 -15.24 9.95 -2.30
N ILE A 475 -16.46 9.52 -1.97
CA ILE A 475 -16.94 9.51 -0.58
C ILE A 475 -16.02 8.73 0.38
N GLN A 476 -15.52 7.58 -0.04
CA GLN A 476 -14.63 6.73 0.74
C GLN A 476 -13.18 7.26 0.86
N ALA A 477 -12.82 8.25 0.04
CA ALA A 477 -11.48 8.82 0.06
C ALA A 477 -11.26 9.90 1.13
N VAL A 478 -12.33 10.33 1.82
CA VAL A 478 -12.36 11.52 2.67
C VAL A 478 -12.41 11.17 4.16
N LEU A 479 -11.58 11.84 4.94
CA LEU A 479 -11.68 11.90 6.39
C LEU A 479 -11.91 13.36 6.82
N PHE A 480 -12.89 13.62 7.68
CA PHE A 480 -13.25 14.97 8.12
C PHE A 480 -13.55 15.04 9.61
N HIS A 481 -13.30 16.22 10.20
CA HIS A 481 -13.57 16.49 11.61
C HIS A 481 -15.07 16.68 11.84
N ARG A 482 -15.59 16.14 12.94
CA ARG A 482 -17.02 16.19 13.34
C ARG A 482 -17.62 17.60 13.33
N SER A 483 -16.83 18.62 13.66
CA SER A 483 -17.31 20.00 13.69
C SER A 483 -17.91 20.47 12.35
N LEU A 484 -17.49 19.89 11.22
CA LEU A 484 -18.07 20.21 9.91
C LEU A 484 -19.52 19.72 9.81
N TYR A 485 -19.79 18.52 10.29
CA TYR A 485 -21.13 17.99 10.39
C TYR A 485 -22.00 18.79 11.36
N GLU A 486 -21.47 19.14 12.52
CA GLU A 486 -22.19 19.94 13.54
C GLU A 486 -22.56 21.34 13.02
N GLN A 487 -21.71 21.94 12.18
CA GLN A 487 -21.93 23.29 11.63
C GLN A 487 -22.82 23.29 10.37
N GLN A 488 -22.69 22.28 9.50
CA GLN A 488 -23.28 22.29 8.16
C GLN A 488 -24.40 21.25 7.96
N GLY A 489 -24.63 20.39 8.97
CA GLY A 489 -25.56 19.28 8.90
C GLY A 489 -25.06 18.13 8.03
N GLY A 490 -25.89 17.10 7.90
CA GLY A 490 -25.61 15.90 7.10
C GLY A 490 -26.02 16.02 5.63
N PHE A 491 -26.30 14.88 5.00
CA PHE A 491 -26.77 14.82 3.60
C PHE A 491 -28.15 15.48 3.43
N ALA A 492 -28.40 16.03 2.24
CA ALA A 492 -29.74 16.44 1.82
C ALA A 492 -30.58 15.17 1.53
N GLU A 493 -31.60 14.92 2.36
CA GLU A 493 -32.38 13.66 2.33
C GLU A 493 -33.23 13.46 1.08
N ASP A 494 -33.42 14.51 0.32
CA ASP A 494 -34.14 14.53 -0.96
C ASP A 494 -33.20 14.40 -2.16
N MET A 495 -31.93 14.02 -1.95
CA MET A 495 -30.94 13.71 -2.99
C MET A 495 -30.57 12.22 -2.96
N ASP A 496 -30.78 11.55 -4.08
CA ASP A 496 -30.38 10.13 -4.25
C ASP A 496 -29.07 9.96 -5.03
N GLN A 497 -28.60 11.01 -5.69
CA GLN A 497 -27.37 11.04 -6.47
C GLN A 497 -26.58 12.31 -6.17
N LEU A 498 -25.25 12.24 -6.25
CA LEU A 498 -24.34 13.35 -6.01
C LEU A 498 -24.51 13.99 -4.61
N GLU A 499 -25.04 13.21 -3.67
CA GLU A 499 -25.27 13.60 -2.28
C GLU A 499 -23.95 13.91 -1.55
N ASP A 500 -22.89 13.15 -1.86
CA ASP A 500 -21.52 13.35 -1.38
C ASP A 500 -20.93 14.66 -1.90
N TRP A 501 -21.10 14.95 -3.19
CA TRP A 501 -20.67 16.22 -3.78
C TRP A 501 -21.34 17.42 -3.12
N ASN A 502 -22.66 17.34 -2.89
CA ASN A 502 -23.39 18.38 -2.15
C ASN A 502 -22.86 18.53 -0.72
N LEU A 503 -22.55 17.43 -0.02
CA LEU A 503 -21.98 17.48 1.31
C LEU A 503 -20.62 18.18 1.31
N TRP A 504 -19.73 17.81 0.41
CA TRP A 504 -18.39 18.40 0.31
C TRP A 504 -18.43 19.88 -0.07
N THR A 505 -19.33 20.30 -0.96
CA THR A 505 -19.47 21.72 -1.31
C THR A 505 -19.89 22.55 -0.10
N ARG A 506 -20.75 22.03 0.79
CA ARG A 506 -21.16 22.71 2.02
C ARG A 506 -20.05 22.73 3.07
N PHE A 507 -19.39 21.60 3.29
CA PHE A 507 -18.30 21.50 4.28
C PHE A 507 -17.12 22.43 3.95
N THR A 508 -16.84 22.60 2.68
CA THR A 508 -15.68 23.37 2.22
C THR A 508 -15.96 24.86 1.96
N VAL A 509 -17.14 25.37 2.27
CA VAL A 509 -17.45 26.82 2.11
C VAL A 509 -16.44 27.67 2.87
N ASN A 510 -16.15 27.34 4.13
CA ASN A 510 -15.24 28.08 4.99
C ASN A 510 -14.04 27.23 5.46
N ALA A 511 -13.94 25.98 5.04
CA ALA A 511 -12.86 25.06 5.38
C ALA A 511 -12.08 24.67 4.13
N GLU A 512 -10.82 24.32 4.30
CA GLU A 512 -9.99 23.75 3.25
C GLU A 512 -9.73 22.29 3.55
N PHE A 513 -9.73 21.46 2.49
CA PHE A 513 -9.36 20.06 2.57
C PHE A 513 -7.98 19.86 1.95
N LEU A 514 -7.20 18.95 2.52
CA LEU A 514 -5.87 18.63 2.04
C LEU A 514 -5.91 17.38 1.16
N GLN A 515 -5.44 17.48 -0.08
CA GLN A 515 -5.13 16.29 -0.87
C GLN A 515 -3.84 15.65 -0.36
N VAL A 516 -3.90 14.37 -0.02
CA VAL A 516 -2.73 13.54 0.25
C VAL A 516 -2.47 12.66 -0.96
N ARG A 517 -1.35 12.88 -1.65
CA ARG A 517 -0.98 12.11 -2.83
C ARG A 517 -0.50 10.70 -2.47
N LYS A 518 -1.32 9.98 -1.75
CA LYS A 518 -1.15 8.56 -1.47
C LYS A 518 -2.46 7.84 -1.76
N LEU A 519 -2.34 6.70 -2.43
CA LEU A 519 -3.47 5.87 -2.76
C LEU A 519 -3.89 5.07 -1.52
N THR A 520 -5.06 5.36 -0.98
CA THR A 520 -5.51 4.84 0.31
C THR A 520 -6.88 4.17 0.28
N SER A 521 -7.59 4.23 -0.86
CA SER A 521 -8.92 3.62 -1.01
C SER A 521 -9.14 3.09 -2.42
N LEU A 522 -10.20 2.31 -2.59
CA LEU A 522 -10.64 1.76 -3.86
C LEU A 522 -12.17 1.85 -3.91
N TYR A 523 -12.72 2.34 -5.02
CA TYR A 523 -14.14 2.25 -5.32
C TYR A 523 -14.40 1.49 -6.62
N ARG A 524 -15.57 0.85 -6.69
CA ARG A 524 -15.95 -0.01 -7.80
C ARG A 524 -16.93 0.69 -8.73
N VAL A 525 -16.68 0.51 -10.05
CA VAL A 525 -17.60 0.96 -11.10
C VAL A 525 -17.87 -0.19 -12.06
N PRO A 526 -19.02 -0.21 -12.75
CA PRO A 526 -19.34 -1.26 -13.70
C PRO A 526 -18.30 -1.37 -14.83
N ALA A 527 -17.85 -2.60 -15.12
CA ALA A 527 -16.99 -2.88 -16.28
C ALA A 527 -17.80 -2.94 -17.58
N ASP A 528 -19.09 -3.28 -17.51
CA ASP A 528 -19.98 -3.29 -18.67
C ASP A 528 -20.28 -1.89 -19.18
N PHE A 529 -20.04 -1.64 -20.46
CA PHE A 529 -20.22 -0.32 -21.05
C PHE A 529 -21.67 0.17 -21.05
N ALA A 530 -22.65 -0.72 -21.22
CA ALA A 530 -24.06 -0.32 -21.21
C ALA A 530 -24.53 0.03 -19.79
N GLU A 531 -24.05 -0.69 -18.78
CA GLU A 531 -24.32 -0.39 -17.38
C GLU A 531 -23.61 0.91 -16.95
N ALA A 532 -22.36 1.09 -17.31
CA ALA A 532 -21.60 2.32 -17.05
C ALA A 532 -22.28 3.54 -17.71
N ALA A 533 -22.75 3.40 -18.95
CA ALA A 533 -23.48 4.47 -19.65
C ALA A 533 -24.83 4.79 -18.99
N ARG A 534 -25.57 3.78 -18.53
CA ARG A 534 -26.81 3.98 -17.77
C ARG A 534 -26.54 4.74 -16.46
N ARG A 535 -25.52 4.33 -15.71
CA ARG A 535 -25.09 5.01 -14.48
C ARG A 535 -24.70 6.47 -14.78
N GLN A 536 -23.93 6.70 -15.82
CA GLN A 536 -23.53 8.05 -16.21
C GLN A 536 -24.74 8.91 -16.57
N ALA A 537 -25.70 8.39 -17.32
CA ALA A 537 -26.91 9.11 -17.66
C ALA A 537 -27.75 9.51 -16.44
N VAL A 538 -27.77 8.68 -15.39
CA VAL A 538 -28.43 9.02 -14.11
C VAL A 538 -27.69 10.15 -13.40
N LEU A 539 -26.36 10.12 -13.37
CA LEU A 539 -25.54 11.19 -12.79
C LEU A 539 -25.70 12.50 -13.56
N ASP A 540 -25.69 12.45 -14.91
CA ASP A 540 -25.87 13.62 -15.77
C ASP A 540 -27.26 14.26 -15.55
N ALA A 541 -28.30 13.45 -15.41
CA ALA A 541 -29.65 13.93 -15.10
C ALA A 541 -29.75 14.60 -13.71
N ALA A 542 -28.97 14.13 -12.73
CA ALA A 542 -28.94 14.69 -11.38
C ALA A 542 -28.04 15.93 -11.27
N TYR A 543 -27.14 16.15 -12.23
CA TYR A 543 -26.12 17.19 -12.16
C TYR A 543 -26.71 18.61 -12.03
N ASP A 544 -27.67 18.95 -12.88
CA ASP A 544 -28.30 20.29 -12.87
C ASP A 544 -29.01 20.59 -11.54
N GLU A 545 -29.62 19.57 -10.93
CA GLU A 545 -30.24 19.74 -9.61
C GLU A 545 -29.19 19.94 -8.53
N ALA A 546 -28.10 19.15 -8.55
CA ALA A 546 -27.00 19.30 -7.61
C ALA A 546 -26.36 20.69 -7.71
N VAL A 547 -26.18 21.23 -8.93
CA VAL A 547 -25.68 22.59 -9.15
C VAL A 547 -26.68 23.64 -8.64
N ARG A 548 -27.98 23.52 -8.95
CA ARG A 548 -28.99 24.45 -8.42
C ARG A 548 -29.01 24.52 -6.90
N ARG A 549 -28.74 23.43 -6.21
CA ARG A 549 -28.68 23.43 -4.74
C ARG A 549 -27.51 24.24 -4.21
N GLN A 550 -26.47 24.45 -4.99
CA GLN A 550 -25.34 25.30 -4.59
C GLN A 550 -25.77 26.80 -4.53
N GLU A 551 -26.83 27.23 -5.21
CA GLU A 551 -27.36 28.58 -5.09
C GLU A 551 -27.75 28.96 -3.66
N ARG A 552 -28.05 27.98 -2.82
CA ARG A 552 -28.34 28.17 -1.38
C ARG A 552 -27.10 28.40 -0.53
N ILE A 553 -25.90 28.10 -1.08
CA ILE A 553 -24.64 28.27 -0.39
C ILE A 553 -24.22 29.74 -0.47
N LYS A 554 -24.09 30.39 0.66
CA LYS A 554 -23.56 31.75 0.75
C LYS A 554 -22.07 31.68 1.08
N PHE A 555 -21.27 32.21 0.18
CA PHE A 555 -19.82 32.35 0.33
C PHE A 555 -19.46 33.80 0.55
N THR A 556 -18.87 34.12 1.72
CA THR A 556 -18.36 35.46 2.01
C THR A 556 -16.85 35.43 1.91
N ALA A 557 -16.27 36.26 1.09
CA ALA A 557 -14.83 36.38 0.92
C ALA A 557 -14.43 37.85 0.71
N ASP A 558 -13.27 38.21 1.28
CA ASP A 558 -12.63 39.46 0.92
C ASP A 558 -12.02 39.39 -0.51
N PRO A 559 -11.76 40.58 -1.14
CA PRO A 559 -11.22 40.63 -2.49
C PRO A 559 -9.88 39.87 -2.66
N LEU A 560 -9.04 39.81 -1.60
CA LEU A 560 -7.77 39.13 -1.64
C LEU A 560 -7.96 37.61 -1.71
N ARG A 561 -8.91 37.08 -0.94
CA ARG A 561 -9.28 35.65 -0.97
C ARG A 561 -9.84 35.24 -2.34
N VAL A 562 -10.74 36.08 -2.91
CA VAL A 562 -11.25 35.85 -4.27
C VAL A 562 -10.13 35.86 -5.31
N ARG A 563 -9.20 36.82 -5.20
CA ARG A 563 -8.02 36.89 -6.07
C ARG A 563 -7.16 35.63 -5.96
N HIS A 564 -6.87 35.11 -4.75
CA HIS A 564 -6.11 33.88 -4.57
C HIS A 564 -6.80 32.70 -5.22
N LEU A 565 -8.10 32.49 -4.98
CA LEU A 565 -8.88 31.43 -5.62
C LEU A 565 -8.83 31.50 -7.15
N ALA A 566 -8.99 32.71 -7.70
CA ALA A 566 -8.92 32.93 -9.15
C ALA A 566 -7.52 32.69 -9.72
N CYS A 567 -6.47 33.12 -9.02
CA CYS A 567 -5.08 32.87 -9.42
C CYS A 567 -4.72 31.38 -9.39
N ASP A 568 -5.15 30.66 -8.36
CA ASP A 568 -4.90 29.22 -8.25
C ASP A 568 -5.64 28.43 -9.33
N PHE A 569 -6.89 28.79 -9.61
CA PHE A 569 -7.64 28.23 -10.71
C PHE A 569 -6.97 28.50 -12.07
N ALA A 570 -6.52 29.74 -12.30
CA ALA A 570 -5.84 30.13 -13.53
C ALA A 570 -4.50 29.42 -13.70
N ARG A 571 -3.71 29.29 -12.62
CA ARG A 571 -2.42 28.56 -12.65
C ARG A 571 -2.60 27.10 -13.01
N GLN A 572 -3.58 26.42 -12.42
CA GLN A 572 -3.85 25.01 -12.71
C GLN A 572 -4.32 24.82 -14.16
N ASN A 573 -5.13 25.74 -14.69
CA ASN A 573 -5.55 25.70 -16.07
C ASN A 573 -4.44 26.10 -17.05
N ALA A 574 -3.59 27.07 -16.68
CA ALA A 574 -2.44 27.48 -17.49
C ALA A 574 -1.41 26.35 -17.64
N LEU A 575 -1.15 25.58 -16.59
CA LEU A 575 -0.25 24.40 -16.65
C LEU A 575 -0.78 23.34 -17.63
N ILE A 576 -2.11 23.13 -17.67
CA ILE A 576 -2.73 22.22 -18.64
C ILE A 576 -2.62 22.80 -20.07
N HIS A 577 -2.76 24.09 -20.24
CA HIS A 577 -2.63 24.77 -21.54
C HIS A 577 -1.18 24.84 -22.04
N LEU A 578 -0.22 25.10 -21.16
CA LEU A 578 1.21 25.11 -21.50
C LEU A 578 1.70 23.72 -21.91
N ASP A 579 1.30 22.67 -21.21
CA ASP A 579 1.60 21.29 -21.59
C ASP A 579 1.02 20.92 -22.98
N ARG A 580 -0.17 21.37 -23.31
CA ARG A 580 -0.77 21.16 -24.65
C ARG A 580 -0.05 21.97 -25.74
N GLN A 581 0.25 23.24 -25.50
CA GLN A 581 0.94 24.07 -26.47
C GLN A 581 2.40 23.63 -26.67
N GLN A 582 3.10 23.25 -25.62
CA GLN A 582 4.46 22.68 -25.74
C GLN A 582 4.45 21.34 -26.45
N LEU A 583 3.47 20.46 -26.20
CA LEU A 583 3.31 19.21 -26.96
C LEU A 583 3.00 19.47 -28.44
N PHE A 584 2.15 20.44 -28.74
CA PHE A 584 1.82 20.79 -30.13
C PHE A 584 2.99 21.46 -30.85
N SER A 585 3.79 22.31 -30.18
CA SER A 585 5.00 22.88 -30.78
C SER A 585 6.07 21.81 -31.02
N MET A 586 6.30 20.93 -30.07
CA MET A 586 7.24 19.79 -30.24
C MET A 586 6.82 18.82 -31.36
N VAL A 587 5.52 18.60 -31.55
CA VAL A 587 5.00 17.75 -32.64
C VAL A 587 5.08 18.46 -33.98
N GLY A 588 4.93 19.79 -34.01
CA GLY A 588 5.09 20.62 -35.21
C GLY A 588 6.52 20.67 -35.72
N GLU A 589 7.50 20.68 -34.82
CA GLU A 589 8.94 20.66 -35.14
C GLU A 589 9.46 19.27 -35.59
N TRP A 590 8.70 18.20 -35.32
CA TRP A 590 9.14 16.81 -35.60
C TRP A 590 8.05 16.00 -36.31
N PRO A 591 7.86 16.22 -37.65
CA PRO A 591 6.77 15.61 -38.43
C PRO A 591 6.74 14.06 -38.43
N TRP A 592 7.87 13.40 -38.11
CA TRP A 592 7.97 11.95 -38.02
C TRP A 592 7.34 11.38 -36.73
N LEU A 593 7.30 12.15 -35.64
CA LEU A 593 6.59 11.77 -34.41
C LEU A 593 5.07 11.74 -34.61
N ALA A 594 4.54 12.60 -35.47
CA ALA A 594 3.12 12.62 -35.83
C ALA A 594 2.69 11.33 -36.60
N ARG A 595 3.62 10.65 -37.27
CA ARG A 595 3.39 9.39 -37.99
C ARG A 595 3.42 8.15 -37.09
N LEU A 596 4.03 8.24 -35.92
CA LEU A 596 4.01 7.19 -34.91
C LEU A 596 2.74 7.37 -34.06
N ASN A 597 1.67 6.65 -34.33
CA ASN A 597 0.39 6.65 -33.56
C ASN A 597 0.54 6.58 -32.00
N LEU A 598 1.76 6.65 -31.50
CA LEU A 598 2.15 6.64 -30.09
C LEU A 598 1.66 7.86 -29.30
N TRP A 599 1.51 9.02 -29.94
CA TRP A 599 1.07 10.22 -29.23
C TRP A 599 -0.44 10.29 -29.02
N ARG A 600 -1.24 9.55 -29.83
CA ARG A 600 -2.68 9.42 -29.57
C ARG A 600 -2.97 8.79 -28.21
N SER A 601 -2.15 7.84 -27.77
CA SER A 601 -2.30 7.19 -26.45
C SER A 601 -1.88 8.09 -25.27
N VAL A 602 -0.98 9.06 -25.49
CA VAL A 602 -0.52 10.01 -24.45
C VAL A 602 -1.49 11.18 -24.31
N VAL A 603 -2.00 11.68 -25.43
CA VAL A 603 -2.95 12.83 -25.45
C VAL A 603 -4.37 12.40 -25.04
N TRP A 604 -4.78 11.17 -25.39
CA TRP A 604 -6.11 10.65 -25.03
C TRP A 604 -6.23 10.19 -23.56
N ARG A 605 -5.13 9.90 -22.88
CA ARG A 605 -5.16 9.53 -21.46
C ARG A 605 -5.27 10.72 -20.49
N ARG A 606 -5.13 11.97 -20.98
CA ARG A 606 -5.26 13.19 -20.16
C ARG A 606 -6.43 14.10 -20.56
N GLY A 607 -7.32 13.63 -21.38
CA GLY A 607 -8.40 14.43 -21.96
C GLY A 607 -9.77 13.78 -21.91
N ARG A 608 -10.03 12.98 -20.90
CA ARG A 608 -11.38 12.59 -20.47
C ARG A 608 -11.41 12.54 -18.98
#